data_682e8534eb43931d43991601b7603706
#
_entry.id   682e8534eb43931d43991601b7603706
#
_cell.length_a   1.000
_cell.length_b   1.000
_cell.length_c   1.000
_cell.angle_alpha   90.00
_cell.angle_beta   90.00
_cell.angle_gamma   90.00
#
_symmetry.space_group_name_H-M   'P 1'
#
loop_
_entity.id
_entity.type
_entity.pdbx_description
1 polymer ?
#
loop_
_entity_poly.entity_id
_entity_poly.type
_entity_poly.pdbx_seq_one_letter_code
_entity_poly.pdbx_strand_id
1 'polypeptide(L)' 'MSMADNENLKKGDDVTWRSHGNTVHGTVEQKITKRTEAAGRTVDASPDDPQYKVKSDKTGREAVHKPGALKRD' A
#
# COMPACT_ATOMS: atom_id res chain seq x y z
N MET A 1 -12.96 -12.57 -10.23
CA MET A 1 -12.82 -11.95 -10.26
C MET A 1 -12.20 -10.94 -9.68
N SER A 2 -11.94 -10.17 -9.95
CA SER A 2 -11.11 -9.13 -9.52
C SER A 2 -11.43 -8.46 -8.27
N MET A 3 -12.42 -8.92 -7.61
CA MET A 3 -12.73 -8.28 -6.39
C MET A 3 -11.63 -8.36 -5.39
N ALA A 4 -10.78 -9.33 -5.51
CA ALA A 4 -9.73 -9.50 -4.53
C ALA A 4 -8.41 -8.89 -4.96
N ASP A 5 -8.38 -8.16 -6.05
CA ASP A 5 -7.10 -7.65 -6.55
C ASP A 5 -6.37 -6.78 -5.54
N ASN A 6 -7.10 -5.90 -4.84
CA ASN A 6 -6.47 -5.02 -3.89
C ASN A 6 -5.97 -5.76 -2.67
N GLU A 7 -6.59 -6.88 -2.34
CA GLU A 7 -6.23 -7.64 -1.16
C GLU A 7 -5.10 -8.60 -1.41
N ASN A 8 -4.78 -8.84 -2.68
CA ASN A 8 -3.73 -9.78 -3.06
C ASN A 8 -2.49 -9.07 -3.61
N LEU A 9 -2.32 -7.83 -3.25
CA LEU A 9 -1.14 -7.09 -3.66
C LEU A 9 0.10 -7.69 -3.01
N LYS A 10 1.21 -7.60 -3.70
CA LYS A 10 2.46 -8.13 -3.19
C LYS A 10 3.60 -7.24 -3.64
N LYS A 11 4.76 -7.48 -3.06
CA LYS A 11 5.95 -6.70 -3.37
C LYS A 11 6.19 -6.67 -4.86
N GLY A 12 6.40 -5.47 -5.38
CA GLY A 12 6.66 -5.27 -6.79
C GLY A 12 5.44 -4.92 -7.62
N ASP A 13 4.23 -5.02 -7.05
CA ASP A 13 3.04 -4.69 -7.80
C ASP A 13 2.91 -3.18 -7.97
N ASP A 14 2.48 -2.76 -9.15
CA ASP A 14 2.21 -1.35 -9.41
C ASP A 14 0.83 -1.00 -8.90
N VAL A 15 0.73 0.11 -8.18
CA VAL A 15 -0.52 0.55 -7.57
C VAL A 15 -0.68 2.05 -7.70
N THR A 16 -1.91 2.51 -7.48
CA THR A 16 -2.18 3.95 -7.39
C THR A 16 -2.99 4.21 -6.13
N TRP A 17 -2.88 5.43 -5.62
CA TRP A 17 -3.71 5.89 -4.51
C TRP A 17 -3.93 7.40 -4.65
N ARG A 18 -4.89 7.90 -3.86
CA ARG A 18 -5.21 9.33 -3.90
C ARG A 18 -4.52 10.04 -2.74
N SER A 19 -3.94 11.17 -3.04
CA SER A 19 -3.28 11.98 -2.02
C SER A 19 -3.55 13.44 -2.35
N HIS A 20 -4.21 14.13 -1.44
CA HIS A 20 -4.51 15.55 -1.61
C HIS A 20 -5.20 15.86 -2.95
N GLY A 21 -6.12 14.99 -3.36
CA GLY A 21 -6.87 15.20 -4.60
C GLY A 21 -6.15 14.75 -5.86
N ASN A 22 -4.95 14.25 -5.74
CA ASN A 22 -4.17 13.78 -6.89
C ASN A 22 -3.99 12.28 -6.85
N THR A 23 -3.85 11.68 -8.03
CA THR A 23 -3.54 10.25 -8.12
C THR A 23 -2.03 10.09 -8.10
N VAL A 24 -1.56 9.22 -7.22
CA VAL A 24 -0.14 8.92 -7.11
C VAL A 24 0.09 7.50 -7.61
N HIS A 25 1.11 7.33 -8.44
CA HIS A 25 1.53 6.02 -8.91
C HIS A 25 2.72 5.56 -8.11
N GLY A 26 2.72 4.30 -7.74
CA GLY A 26 3.83 3.76 -6.95
C GLY A 26 3.87 2.26 -7.02
N THR A 27 4.72 1.70 -6.18
CA THR A 27 5.00 0.27 -6.16
C THR A 27 4.88 -0.24 -4.73
N VAL A 28 4.30 -1.42 -4.58
CA VAL A 28 4.22 -2.08 -3.27
C VAL A 28 5.61 -2.56 -2.88
N GLU A 29 6.06 -2.18 -1.70
CA GLU A 29 7.34 -2.61 -1.18
C GLU A 29 7.21 -3.76 -0.20
N GLN A 30 6.10 -3.81 0.54
CA GLN A 30 5.97 -4.80 1.59
C GLN A 30 4.50 -4.95 1.97
N LYS A 31 4.07 -6.18 2.17
CA LYS A 31 2.76 -6.45 2.77
C LYS A 31 2.97 -6.61 4.27
N ILE A 32 2.25 -5.81 5.04
CA ILE A 32 2.40 -5.78 6.49
C ILE A 32 1.21 -6.50 7.10
N THR A 33 1.50 -7.57 7.84
CA THR A 33 0.46 -8.39 8.44
C THR A 33 0.57 -8.45 9.95
N LYS A 34 1.40 -7.60 10.54
CA LYS A 34 1.52 -7.52 11.99
C LYS A 34 1.91 -6.10 12.36
N ARG A 35 1.76 -5.75 13.63
CA ARG A 35 2.13 -4.43 14.09
C ARG A 35 3.61 -4.21 13.89
N THR A 36 3.96 -3.10 13.25
CA THR A 36 5.35 -2.78 12.98
C THR A 36 5.49 -1.30 12.71
N GLU A 37 6.70 -0.82 12.63
CA GLU A 37 6.96 0.56 12.24
C GLU A 37 7.35 0.60 10.78
N ALA A 38 6.73 1.49 10.03
CA ALA A 38 7.03 1.65 8.62
C ALA A 38 6.70 3.07 8.21
N ALA A 39 7.46 3.62 7.27
CA ALA A 39 7.25 4.97 6.75
C ALA A 39 7.14 6.01 7.87
N GLY A 40 7.93 5.84 8.92
CA GLY A 40 8.02 6.81 10.00
C GLY A 40 6.85 6.78 10.98
N ARG A 41 6.07 5.72 11.00
CA ARG A 41 4.92 5.64 11.91
C ARG A 41 4.68 4.19 12.32
N THR A 42 3.90 4.03 13.38
CA THR A 42 3.49 2.70 13.81
C THR A 42 2.29 2.25 12.97
N VAL A 43 2.39 1.07 12.40
CA VAL A 43 1.34 0.47 11.60
C VAL A 43 0.75 -0.69 12.38
N ASP A 44 -0.55 -0.63 12.66
CA ASP A 44 -1.22 -1.66 13.42
C ASP A 44 -2.00 -2.56 12.47
N ALA A 45 -1.28 -3.47 11.83
CA ALA A 45 -1.84 -4.40 10.88
C ALA A 45 -1.91 -5.80 11.47
N SER A 46 -2.71 -6.65 10.85
CA SER A 46 -2.84 -8.05 11.25
C SER A 46 -3.07 -8.90 10.00
N PRO A 47 -2.99 -10.22 10.10
CA PRO A 47 -3.26 -11.08 8.95
C PRO A 47 -4.68 -10.88 8.39
N ASP A 48 -5.64 -10.54 9.27
CA ASP A 48 -7.01 -10.29 8.84
C ASP A 48 -7.22 -8.87 8.34
N ASP A 49 -6.29 -7.97 8.63
CA ASP A 49 -6.40 -6.57 8.25
C ASP A 49 -5.02 -6.08 7.82
N PRO A 50 -4.52 -6.58 6.69
CA PRO A 50 -3.18 -6.23 6.25
C PRO A 50 -3.12 -4.80 5.73
N GLN A 51 -1.94 -4.22 5.78
CA GLN A 51 -1.67 -2.93 5.17
C GLN A 51 -0.44 -3.08 4.27
N TYR A 52 -0.24 -2.10 3.41
CA TYR A 52 0.84 -2.18 2.42
C TYR A 52 1.72 -0.96 2.50
N LYS A 53 3.01 -1.19 2.55
CA LYS A 53 3.98 -0.12 2.42
C LYS A 53 4.24 0.07 0.94
N VAL A 54 4.06 1.30 0.47
CA VAL A 54 4.18 1.63 -0.94
C VAL A 54 5.16 2.77 -1.10
N LYS A 55 5.73 2.88 -2.28
CA LYS A 55 6.70 3.91 -2.58
C LYS A 55 6.26 4.65 -3.83
N SER A 56 6.18 5.96 -3.76
CA SER A 56 5.82 6.79 -4.90
C SER A 56 6.90 6.73 -5.96
N ASP A 57 6.52 6.44 -7.20
CA ASP A 57 7.48 6.37 -8.29
C ASP A 57 8.07 7.73 -8.59
N LYS A 58 7.31 8.79 -8.37
CA LYS A 58 7.74 10.12 -8.72
C LYS A 58 8.67 10.73 -7.69
N THR A 59 8.37 10.56 -6.42
CA THR A 59 9.13 11.22 -5.36
C THR A 59 10.01 10.28 -4.56
N GLY A 60 9.75 8.98 -4.63
CA GLY A 60 10.45 8.00 -3.80
C GLY A 60 9.99 7.98 -2.36
N ARG A 61 8.96 8.73 -2.02
CA ARG A 61 8.45 8.73 -0.65
C ARG A 61 7.66 7.47 -0.36
N GLU A 62 7.79 7.00 0.86
CA GLU A 62 7.07 5.82 1.31
C GLU A 62 5.82 6.21 2.07
N ALA A 63 4.80 5.37 1.99
CA ALA A 63 3.57 5.54 2.72
C ALA A 63 3.00 4.17 3.03
N VAL A 64 2.04 4.12 3.95
CA VAL A 64 1.36 2.87 4.29
C VAL A 64 -0.13 3.08 4.09
N HIS A 65 -0.74 2.19 3.34
CA HIS A 65 -2.17 2.27 3.04
C HIS A 65 -2.82 0.92 3.21
N LYS A 66 -4.10 0.93 3.54
CA LYS A 66 -4.91 -0.28 3.55
C LYS A 66 -5.26 -0.67 2.12
N PRO A 67 -5.59 -1.95 1.88
CA PRO A 67 -5.90 -2.41 0.52
C PRO A 67 -6.99 -1.58 -0.15
N GLY A 68 -7.99 -1.16 0.61
CA GLY A 68 -9.09 -0.40 0.04
C GLY A 68 -8.70 0.97 -0.50
N ALA A 69 -7.56 1.50 -0.08
CA ALA A 69 -7.06 2.78 -0.54
C ALA A 69 -6.18 2.66 -1.77
N LEU A 70 -5.85 1.44 -2.17
CA LEU A 70 -4.95 1.20 -3.28
C LEU A 70 -5.71 0.60 -4.45
N LYS A 71 -5.28 0.92 -5.64
CA LYS A 71 -5.79 0.28 -6.85
C LYS A 71 -4.62 -0.29 -7.62
N ARG A 72 -4.81 -1.47 -8.19
CA ARG A 72 -3.80 -2.06 -9.03
C ARG A 72 -3.72 -1.26 -10.34
N ASP A 73 -2.51 -0.91 -10.68
CA ASP A 73 -2.30 -0.08 -11.87
C ASP A 73 -2.13 -0.93 -13.11
#